data_2c071d4e7d63bc4a81b731229a2e6f11
#
_entry.id   2c071d4e7d63bc4a81b731229a2e6f11
#
_cell.length_a   1.000
_cell.length_b   1.000
_cell.length_c   1.000
_cell.angle_alpha   90.00
_cell.angle_beta   90.00
_cell.angle_gamma   90.00
#
_symmetry.space_group_name_H-M   'P 1'
#
loop_
_entity.id
_entity.type
_entity.pdbx_description
1 polymer ?
#
loop_
_entity_poly.entity_id
_entity_poly.type
_entity_poly.pdbx_seq_one_letter_code
_entity_poly.pdbx_strand_id
1 'polypeptide(L)'
;INILNRNSNDLNKHAADFKGMRYWSPKFILDQIDILSRMGIKTLRIADEMFFLNKKYYIPILEGIIERGYDLNMWAYARIDTVREDQLELFKKAGINWLALGIEAGNQNVRLDIEKGKFKDVNISEVVKLIQKYDINVLGNYMFGFPEDNLSTMQETLDLALNLNTEHANFYATSALPGSPLYFQAKKNNWELPSKYEEFA
;
A
#
# COMPACT_ATOMS: atom_id res chain seq x y z
N ILE A 1 -5.24 7.79 -8.68
CA ILE A 1 -4.71 6.79 -9.64
C ILE A 1 -5.84 6.27 -10.54
N ASN A 2 -7.01 5.90 -10.00
CA ASN A 2 -8.13 5.41 -10.81
C ASN A 2 -8.63 6.42 -11.85
N ILE A 3 -8.55 7.71 -11.56
CA ILE A 3 -8.90 8.78 -12.51
C ILE A 3 -8.06 8.74 -13.79
N LEU A 4 -6.79 8.37 -13.70
CA LEU A 4 -5.89 8.25 -14.85
C LEU A 4 -6.16 7.01 -15.71
N ASN A 5 -6.86 6.03 -15.17
CA ASN A 5 -7.20 4.77 -15.84
C ASN A 5 -8.60 4.74 -16.46
N ARG A 6 -9.29 5.88 -16.49
CA ARG A 6 -10.63 5.94 -17.07
C ARG A 6 -10.62 5.76 -18.60
N ASN A 7 -11.60 4.99 -19.08
CA ASN A 7 -11.82 4.77 -20.50
C ASN A 7 -12.80 5.78 -21.16
N SER A 8 -13.19 6.84 -20.43
CA SER A 8 -14.09 7.85 -20.95
C SER A 8 -13.59 9.25 -20.60
N ASN A 9 -13.90 10.21 -21.45
CA ASN A 9 -13.62 11.64 -21.23
C ASN A 9 -14.67 12.30 -20.31
N ASP A 10 -15.58 11.53 -19.71
CA ASP A 10 -16.58 12.04 -18.79
C ASP A 10 -15.93 12.44 -17.47
N LEU A 11 -15.73 13.74 -17.30
CA LEU A 11 -15.13 14.34 -16.11
C LEU A 11 -16.02 14.27 -14.87
N ASN A 12 -17.32 13.95 -15.05
CA ASN A 12 -18.28 13.87 -13.95
C ASN A 12 -18.33 12.49 -13.30
N LYS A 13 -17.67 11.48 -13.87
CA LYS A 13 -17.58 10.15 -13.26
C LYS A 13 -16.61 10.14 -12.09
N HIS A 14 -17.07 9.61 -10.96
CA HIS A 14 -16.23 9.38 -9.80
C HIS A 14 -15.15 8.30 -10.07
N ALA A 15 -14.01 8.42 -9.43
CA ALA A 15 -12.95 7.41 -9.50
C ALA A 15 -13.45 5.99 -9.15
N ALA A 16 -14.44 5.87 -8.26
CA ALA A 16 -15.09 4.62 -7.89
C ALA A 16 -15.85 3.92 -9.04
N ASP A 17 -16.21 4.66 -10.09
CA ASP A 17 -16.92 4.12 -11.26
C ASP A 17 -15.98 3.41 -12.25
N PHE A 18 -14.66 3.54 -12.05
CA PHE A 18 -13.64 2.93 -12.88
C PHE A 18 -13.16 1.61 -12.25
N LYS A 19 -13.76 0.50 -12.64
CA LYS A 19 -13.50 -0.83 -12.08
C LYS A 19 -12.37 -1.59 -12.78
N GLY A 20 -11.80 -1.06 -13.85
CA GLY A 20 -10.78 -1.75 -14.65
C GLY A 20 -9.37 -1.54 -14.12
N MET A 21 -8.69 -2.60 -13.69
CA MET A 21 -7.25 -2.60 -13.48
C MET A 21 -6.56 -3.09 -14.75
N ARG A 22 -5.49 -2.43 -15.16
CA ARG A 22 -4.64 -2.84 -16.28
C ARG A 22 -3.40 -3.52 -15.73
N TYR A 23 -3.11 -4.69 -16.26
CA TYR A 23 -1.93 -5.47 -15.89
C TYR A 23 -1.02 -5.65 -17.09
N TRP A 24 0.28 -5.55 -16.89
CA TRP A 24 1.25 -6.12 -17.81
C TRP A 24 1.19 -7.65 -17.71
N SER A 25 1.51 -8.37 -18.79
CA SER A 25 1.56 -9.83 -18.69
C SER A 25 2.67 -10.27 -17.73
N PRO A 26 2.50 -11.39 -17.00
CA PRO A 26 3.57 -11.94 -16.15
C PRO A 26 4.87 -12.13 -16.92
N LYS A 27 4.78 -12.60 -18.18
CA LYS A 27 5.94 -12.74 -19.07
C LYS A 27 6.69 -11.39 -19.26
N PHE A 28 5.95 -10.32 -19.54
CA PHE A 28 6.56 -9.00 -19.72
C PHE A 28 7.32 -8.54 -18.47
N ILE A 29 6.73 -8.73 -17.28
CA ILE A 29 7.38 -8.37 -16.01
C ILE A 29 8.65 -9.21 -15.81
N LEU A 30 8.58 -10.51 -16.05
CA LEU A 30 9.74 -11.40 -15.95
C LEU A 30 10.85 -11.03 -16.92
N ASP A 31 10.51 -10.68 -18.17
CA ASP A 31 11.49 -10.20 -19.15
C ASP A 31 12.20 -8.91 -18.67
N GLN A 32 11.48 -7.99 -17.98
CA GLN A 32 12.09 -6.80 -17.38
C GLN A 32 13.03 -7.17 -16.22
N ILE A 33 12.62 -8.11 -15.36
CA ILE A 33 13.47 -8.59 -14.26
C ILE A 33 14.72 -9.31 -14.81
N ASP A 34 14.61 -10.07 -15.90
CA ASP A 34 15.74 -10.68 -16.60
C ASP A 34 16.78 -9.63 -17.04
N ILE A 35 16.32 -8.50 -17.56
CA ILE A 35 17.21 -7.39 -17.97
C ILE A 35 17.89 -6.80 -16.74
N LEU A 36 17.15 -6.49 -15.69
CA LEU A 36 17.69 -5.92 -14.46
C LEU A 36 18.71 -6.84 -13.79
N SER A 37 18.41 -8.15 -13.72
CA SER A 37 19.30 -9.16 -13.17
C SER A 37 20.61 -9.26 -13.96
N ARG A 38 20.55 -9.23 -15.30
CA ARG A 38 21.74 -9.21 -16.17
C ARG A 38 22.59 -7.95 -15.98
N MET A 39 21.98 -6.84 -15.58
CA MET A 39 22.69 -5.60 -15.21
C MET A 39 23.33 -5.67 -13.81
N GLY A 40 23.14 -6.77 -13.09
CA GLY A 40 23.65 -6.96 -11.73
C GLY A 40 22.81 -6.30 -10.63
N ILE A 41 21.59 -5.85 -10.95
CA ILE A 41 20.68 -5.25 -9.97
C ILE A 41 20.07 -6.36 -9.12
N LYS A 42 20.26 -6.25 -7.80
CA LYS A 42 19.74 -7.21 -6.82
C LYS A 42 18.63 -6.64 -5.95
N THR A 43 18.54 -5.32 -5.78
CA THR A 43 17.55 -4.67 -4.93
C THR A 43 16.49 -4.02 -5.80
N LEU A 44 15.23 -4.44 -5.61
CA LEU A 44 14.11 -3.96 -6.40
C LEU A 44 12.97 -3.48 -5.49
N ARG A 45 12.32 -2.41 -5.92
CA ARG A 45 11.03 -1.97 -5.36
C ARG A 45 9.92 -2.28 -6.34
N ILE A 46 8.92 -3.05 -5.92
CA ILE A 46 7.68 -3.21 -6.65
C ILE A 46 6.80 -1.99 -6.33
N ALA A 47 6.75 -1.04 -7.27
CA ALA A 47 6.06 0.24 -7.08
C ALA A 47 4.53 0.14 -7.22
N ASP A 48 3.99 -1.01 -7.63
CA ASP A 48 2.55 -1.26 -7.73
C ASP A 48 1.97 -1.48 -6.33
N GLU A 49 1.18 -0.50 -5.85
CA GLU A 49 0.52 -0.55 -4.54
C GLU A 49 -0.52 -1.66 -4.42
N MET A 50 -0.97 -2.23 -5.55
CA MET A 50 -2.01 -3.25 -5.62
C MET A 50 -1.49 -4.57 -6.17
N PHE A 51 -0.18 -4.79 -6.15
CA PHE A 51 0.48 -5.97 -6.71
C PHE A 51 -0.13 -7.28 -6.20
N PHE A 52 -0.35 -7.39 -4.89
CA PHE A 52 -0.86 -8.60 -4.25
C PHE A 52 -2.39 -8.75 -4.28
N LEU A 53 -3.12 -7.88 -4.97
CA LEU A 53 -4.58 -7.95 -5.00
C LEU A 53 -5.11 -9.14 -5.83
N ASN A 54 -4.40 -9.51 -6.89
CA ASN A 54 -4.84 -10.55 -7.83
C ASN A 54 -3.87 -11.74 -7.87
N LYS A 55 -4.23 -12.85 -7.20
CA LYS A 55 -3.42 -14.07 -7.17
C LYS A 55 -3.06 -14.60 -8.56
N LYS A 56 -3.98 -14.52 -9.54
CA LYS A 56 -3.74 -14.96 -10.92
C LYS A 56 -2.69 -14.11 -11.65
N TYR A 57 -2.38 -12.93 -11.13
CA TYR A 57 -1.37 -12.04 -11.67
C TYR A 57 -0.01 -12.23 -11.01
N TYR A 58 0.06 -12.09 -9.68
CA TYR A 58 1.35 -12.06 -9.00
C TYR A 58 1.98 -13.45 -8.77
N ILE A 59 1.17 -14.50 -8.57
CA ILE A 59 1.72 -15.85 -8.34
C ILE A 59 2.61 -16.31 -9.49
N PRO A 60 2.19 -16.27 -10.77
CA PRO A 60 3.05 -16.65 -11.88
C PRO A 60 4.34 -15.81 -11.99
N ILE A 61 4.30 -14.54 -11.56
CA ILE A 61 5.50 -13.69 -11.54
C ILE A 61 6.47 -14.19 -10.46
N LEU A 62 5.99 -14.42 -9.22
CA LEU A 62 6.84 -14.88 -8.12
C LEU A 62 7.41 -16.28 -8.37
N GLU A 63 6.60 -17.20 -8.86
CA GLU A 63 7.05 -18.53 -9.27
C GLU A 63 8.12 -18.44 -10.37
N GLY A 64 7.90 -17.61 -11.38
CA GLY A 64 8.87 -17.39 -12.44
C GLY A 64 10.18 -16.74 -11.97
N ILE A 65 10.16 -15.92 -10.91
CA ILE A 65 11.37 -15.39 -10.26
C ILE A 65 12.14 -16.52 -9.56
N ILE A 66 11.43 -17.39 -8.85
CA ILE A 66 12.01 -18.53 -8.14
C ILE A 66 12.64 -19.53 -9.14
N GLU A 67 11.90 -19.88 -10.20
CA GLU A 67 12.39 -20.79 -11.25
C GLU A 67 13.69 -20.31 -11.92
N ARG A 68 13.84 -18.98 -12.06
CA ARG A 68 15.06 -18.37 -12.63
C ARG A 68 16.23 -18.29 -11.66
N GLY A 69 16.01 -18.56 -10.38
CA GLY A 69 17.04 -18.57 -9.34
C GLY A 69 17.69 -17.21 -9.10
N TYR A 70 16.97 -16.11 -9.26
CA TYR A 70 17.51 -14.78 -9.00
C TYR A 70 17.76 -14.58 -7.51
N ASP A 71 18.91 -13.98 -7.19
CA ASP A 71 19.24 -13.48 -5.86
C ASP A 71 18.74 -12.04 -5.73
N LEU A 72 17.44 -11.88 -5.46
CA LEU A 72 16.79 -10.58 -5.36
C LEU A 72 16.43 -10.24 -3.91
N ASN A 73 16.64 -8.99 -3.55
CA ASN A 73 16.11 -8.38 -2.34
C ASN A 73 15.02 -7.38 -2.73
N MET A 74 13.78 -7.77 -2.54
CA MET A 74 12.64 -6.97 -2.98
C MET A 74 11.82 -6.45 -1.82
N TRP A 75 11.25 -5.25 -2.01
CA TRP A 75 10.18 -4.78 -1.18
C TRP A 75 8.95 -4.40 -2.01
N ALA A 76 7.78 -4.60 -1.44
CA ALA A 76 6.51 -4.38 -2.09
C ALA A 76 5.49 -3.78 -1.13
N TYR A 77 4.51 -3.07 -1.68
CA TYR A 77 3.36 -2.64 -0.91
C TYR A 77 2.34 -3.76 -0.76
N ALA A 78 1.75 -3.86 0.42
CA ALA A 78 0.61 -4.74 0.66
C ALA A 78 -0.43 -4.04 1.53
N ARG A 79 -1.69 -4.32 1.28
CA ARG A 79 -2.75 -3.97 2.22
C ARG A 79 -2.77 -5.01 3.32
N ILE A 80 -3.00 -4.58 4.55
CA ILE A 80 -2.98 -5.48 5.70
C ILE A 80 -4.01 -6.61 5.60
N ASP A 81 -5.17 -6.36 4.97
CA ASP A 81 -6.23 -7.33 4.75
C ASP A 81 -5.99 -8.30 3.59
N THR A 82 -4.93 -8.08 2.79
CA THR A 82 -4.58 -8.95 1.65
C THR A 82 -3.48 -9.94 1.98
N VAL A 83 -2.78 -9.77 3.08
CA VAL A 83 -1.71 -10.69 3.50
C VAL A 83 -2.33 -11.93 4.16
N ARG A 84 -1.94 -13.09 3.66
CA ARG A 84 -2.38 -14.40 4.15
C ARG A 84 -1.20 -15.34 4.34
N GLU A 85 -1.29 -16.22 5.32
CA GLU A 85 -0.22 -17.14 5.67
C GLU A 85 0.22 -18.03 4.49
N ASP A 86 -0.74 -18.51 3.70
CA ASP A 86 -0.51 -19.37 2.52
C ASP A 86 0.37 -18.74 1.41
N GLN A 87 0.69 -17.46 1.53
CA GLN A 87 1.45 -16.71 0.52
C GLN A 87 2.85 -16.30 0.98
N LEU A 88 3.07 -16.25 2.30
CA LEU A 88 4.29 -15.66 2.87
C LEU A 88 5.54 -16.49 2.53
N GLU A 89 5.41 -17.81 2.48
CA GLU A 89 6.50 -18.67 2.04
C GLU A 89 6.89 -18.40 0.58
N LEU A 90 5.91 -18.22 -0.31
CA LEU A 90 6.14 -17.86 -1.71
C LEU A 90 6.81 -16.50 -1.82
N PHE A 91 6.35 -15.51 -1.04
CA PHE A 91 6.94 -14.18 -1.02
C PHE A 91 8.42 -14.25 -0.62
N LYS A 92 8.72 -14.93 0.48
CA LYS A 92 10.09 -15.08 0.95
C LYS A 92 10.99 -15.79 -0.06
N LYS A 93 10.53 -16.92 -0.63
CA LYS A 93 11.28 -17.66 -1.66
C LYS A 93 11.57 -16.84 -2.92
N ALA A 94 10.63 -15.95 -3.31
CA ALA A 94 10.83 -15.06 -4.45
C ALA A 94 11.78 -13.89 -4.16
N GLY A 95 12.22 -13.71 -2.89
CA GLY A 95 13.09 -12.62 -2.47
C GLY A 95 12.37 -11.37 -2.00
N ILE A 96 11.06 -11.45 -1.69
CA ILE A 96 10.35 -10.35 -1.02
C ILE A 96 10.73 -10.39 0.46
N ASN A 97 11.67 -9.54 0.84
CA ASN A 97 12.18 -9.45 2.21
C ASN A 97 11.56 -8.28 3.00
N TRP A 98 10.78 -7.44 2.34
CA TRP A 98 10.11 -6.30 2.95
C TRP A 98 8.68 -6.14 2.44
N LEU A 99 7.74 -5.98 3.37
CA LEU A 99 6.35 -5.59 3.07
C LEU A 99 6.05 -4.22 3.70
N ALA A 100 5.72 -3.25 2.85
CA ALA A 100 5.24 -1.95 3.28
C ALA A 100 3.71 -2.02 3.43
N LEU A 101 3.24 -1.95 4.69
CA LEU A 101 1.82 -2.08 5.03
C LEU A 101 1.19 -0.72 5.27
N GLY A 102 0.06 -0.44 4.63
CA GLY A 102 -0.82 0.65 5.02
C GLY A 102 -1.57 0.26 6.29
N ILE A 103 -1.25 0.90 7.40
CA ILE A 103 -1.89 0.73 8.72
C ILE A 103 -2.80 1.93 9.01
N GLU A 104 -2.41 3.07 8.50
CA GLU A 104 -3.08 4.37 8.50
C GLU A 104 -3.22 4.96 9.90
N ALA A 105 -4.16 4.49 10.74
CA ALA A 105 -4.44 5.05 12.05
C ALA A 105 -4.60 3.98 13.14
N GLY A 106 -4.29 4.31 14.39
CA GLY A 106 -4.48 3.47 15.57
C GLY A 106 -5.95 3.36 15.95
N ASN A 107 -6.67 4.46 15.91
CA ASN A 107 -8.08 4.50 16.26
C ASN A 107 -8.95 3.80 15.23
N GLN A 108 -9.80 2.87 15.69
CA GLN A 108 -10.64 2.07 14.79
C GLN A 108 -11.68 2.92 14.02
N ASN A 109 -12.26 3.94 14.65
CA ASN A 109 -13.25 4.78 13.99
C ASN A 109 -12.61 5.59 12.88
N VAL A 110 -11.42 6.18 13.12
CA VAL A 110 -10.65 6.90 12.11
C VAL A 110 -10.35 5.97 10.93
N ARG A 111 -9.88 4.73 11.17
CA ARG A 111 -9.63 3.75 10.10
C ARG A 111 -10.88 3.39 9.31
N LEU A 112 -12.03 3.22 9.98
CA LEU A 112 -13.28 2.84 9.31
C LEU A 112 -13.78 3.93 8.34
N ASP A 113 -13.60 5.19 8.69
CA ASP A 113 -13.97 6.31 7.83
C ASP A 113 -13.07 6.42 6.59
N ILE A 114 -11.76 6.21 6.76
CA ILE A 114 -10.78 6.19 5.66
C ILE A 114 -11.08 5.05 4.67
N GLU A 115 -11.29 3.85 5.18
CA GLU A 115 -11.36 2.61 4.41
C GLU A 115 -12.79 2.13 4.11
N LYS A 116 -13.79 2.92 4.47
CA LYS A 116 -15.22 2.58 4.30
C LYS A 116 -15.58 1.19 4.86
N GLY A 117 -15.03 0.87 6.02
CA GLY A 117 -15.37 -0.34 6.78
C GLY A 117 -14.70 -1.64 6.32
N LYS A 118 -13.74 -1.61 5.42
CA LYS A 118 -13.08 -2.81 4.88
C LYS A 118 -12.15 -3.54 5.87
N PHE A 119 -11.69 -2.88 6.94
CA PHE A 119 -10.75 -3.47 7.93
C PHE A 119 -11.38 -3.77 9.30
N LYS A 120 -12.70 -3.93 9.37
CA LYS A 120 -13.41 -4.13 10.66
C LYS A 120 -12.85 -5.27 11.49
N ASP A 121 -12.41 -6.35 10.85
CA ASP A 121 -12.10 -7.62 11.52
C ASP A 121 -10.62 -8.02 11.42
N VAL A 122 -9.73 -7.11 10.96
CA VAL A 122 -8.30 -7.43 10.82
C VAL A 122 -7.56 -7.10 12.10
N ASN A 123 -6.99 -8.13 12.74
CA ASN A 123 -6.05 -7.95 13.84
C ASN A 123 -4.67 -7.58 13.28
N ILE A 124 -4.36 -6.29 13.29
CA ILE A 124 -3.11 -5.74 12.74
C ILE A 124 -1.89 -6.40 13.39
N SER A 125 -1.91 -6.58 14.70
CA SER A 125 -0.79 -7.17 15.45
C SER A 125 -0.52 -8.62 15.05
N GLU A 126 -1.57 -9.41 14.85
CA GLU A 126 -1.43 -10.80 14.39
C GLU A 126 -0.85 -10.86 12.98
N VAL A 127 -1.29 -10.00 12.05
CA VAL A 127 -0.78 -9.96 10.68
C VAL A 127 0.70 -9.55 10.67
N VAL A 128 1.09 -8.52 11.43
CA VAL A 128 2.50 -8.10 11.52
C VAL A 128 3.37 -9.22 12.07
N LYS A 129 2.98 -9.84 13.20
CA LYS A 129 3.72 -10.97 13.79
C LYS A 129 3.80 -12.17 12.86
N LEU A 130 2.74 -12.43 12.10
CA LEU A 130 2.71 -13.50 11.12
C LEU A 130 3.75 -13.25 10.00
N ILE A 131 3.83 -12.03 9.47
CA ILE A 131 4.82 -11.65 8.44
C ILE A 131 6.23 -11.82 8.99
N GLN A 132 6.49 -11.30 10.19
CA GLN A 132 7.80 -11.39 10.86
C GLN A 132 8.22 -12.84 11.12
N LYS A 133 7.27 -13.74 11.45
CA LYS A 133 7.52 -15.18 11.61
C LYS A 133 8.11 -15.84 10.35
N TYR A 134 7.79 -15.31 9.16
CA TYR A 134 8.35 -15.76 7.88
C TYR A 134 9.65 -15.05 7.50
N ASP A 135 10.29 -14.35 8.44
CA ASP A 135 11.52 -13.60 8.22
C ASP A 135 11.38 -12.55 7.09
N ILE A 136 10.20 -11.91 7.04
CA ILE A 136 9.90 -10.77 6.17
C ILE A 136 9.77 -9.54 7.05
N ASN A 137 10.56 -8.52 6.76
CA ASN A 137 10.54 -7.26 7.48
C ASN A 137 9.28 -6.46 7.15
N VAL A 138 8.76 -5.76 8.13
CA VAL A 138 7.57 -4.91 7.98
C VAL A 138 7.94 -3.44 8.07
N LEU A 139 7.49 -2.67 7.07
CA LEU A 139 7.50 -1.22 7.09
C LEU A 139 6.06 -0.76 7.31
N GLY A 140 5.76 -0.25 8.52
CA GLY A 140 4.45 0.30 8.86
C GLY A 140 4.29 1.71 8.34
N ASN A 141 3.23 1.99 7.56
CA ASN A 141 2.89 3.33 7.12
C ASN A 141 1.68 3.83 7.91
N TYR A 142 1.84 4.98 8.56
CA TYR A 142 0.86 5.63 9.42
C TYR A 142 0.57 7.03 8.90
N MET A 143 -0.62 7.53 9.17
CA MET A 143 -1.04 8.87 8.79
C MET A 143 -1.64 9.62 9.98
N PHE A 144 -1.45 10.94 10.02
CA PHE A 144 -2.02 11.86 10.99
C PHE A 144 -2.79 12.97 10.29
N GLY A 145 -3.78 13.51 10.98
CA GLY A 145 -4.52 14.69 10.53
C GLY A 145 -5.68 14.36 9.60
N PHE A 146 -6.31 13.20 9.78
CA PHE A 146 -7.62 12.95 9.17
C PHE A 146 -8.68 13.88 9.78
N PRO A 147 -9.80 14.16 9.08
CA PRO A 147 -10.85 15.01 9.60
C PRO A 147 -11.39 14.60 10.98
N GLU A 148 -11.36 13.30 11.26
CA GLU A 148 -11.84 12.67 12.49
C GLU A 148 -10.74 12.59 13.57
N ASP A 149 -9.50 13.00 13.23
CA ASP A 149 -8.39 12.98 14.18
C ASP A 149 -8.48 14.11 15.22
N ASN A 150 -7.99 13.76 16.39
CA ASN A 150 -7.67 14.68 17.48
C ASN A 150 -6.39 14.18 18.17
N LEU A 151 -5.90 14.93 19.15
CA LEU A 151 -4.66 14.55 19.84
C LEU A 151 -4.70 13.15 20.47
N SER A 152 -5.86 12.72 20.97
CA SER A 152 -6.02 11.39 21.55
C SER A 152 -5.93 10.28 20.48
N THR A 153 -6.63 10.43 19.35
CA THR A 153 -6.59 9.43 18.28
C THR A 153 -5.24 9.35 17.58
N MET A 154 -4.53 10.49 17.46
CA MET A 154 -3.16 10.52 16.97
C MET A 154 -2.19 9.85 17.95
N GLN A 155 -2.40 10.01 19.28
CA GLN A 155 -1.64 9.29 20.29
C GLN A 155 -1.87 7.78 20.20
N GLU A 156 -3.12 7.33 20.01
CA GLU A 156 -3.43 5.91 19.77
C GLU A 156 -2.68 5.35 18.55
N THR A 157 -2.50 6.16 17.51
CA THR A 157 -1.73 5.77 16.30
C THR A 157 -0.25 5.59 16.63
N LEU A 158 0.33 6.50 17.40
CA LEU A 158 1.72 6.41 17.87
C LEU A 158 1.91 5.18 18.78
N ASP A 159 1.00 4.99 19.73
CA ASP A 159 1.04 3.85 20.65
C ASP A 159 0.93 2.52 19.91
N LEU A 160 0.05 2.45 18.89
CA LEU A 160 -0.03 1.27 18.03
C LEU A 160 1.29 1.01 17.30
N ALA A 161 1.91 2.03 16.72
CA ALA A 161 3.18 1.89 16.01
C ALA A 161 4.30 1.38 16.94
N LEU A 162 4.38 1.91 18.16
CA LEU A 162 5.33 1.45 19.19
C LEU A 162 5.07 -0.01 19.60
N ASN A 163 3.81 -0.37 19.81
CA ASN A 163 3.42 -1.73 20.22
C ASN A 163 3.64 -2.78 19.11
N LEU A 164 3.46 -2.41 17.84
CA LEU A 164 3.71 -3.31 16.72
C LEU A 164 5.20 -3.60 16.54
N ASN A 165 6.07 -2.66 16.91
CA ASN A 165 7.52 -2.78 16.83
C ASN A 165 7.98 -3.33 15.46
N THR A 166 7.50 -2.70 14.38
CA THR A 166 7.90 -3.05 13.02
C THR A 166 9.34 -2.59 12.76
N GLU A 167 10.04 -3.22 11.80
CA GLU A 167 11.45 -2.92 11.49
C GLU A 167 11.63 -1.49 10.99
N HIS A 168 10.59 -0.91 10.40
CA HIS A 168 10.57 0.50 10.03
C HIS A 168 9.15 1.07 10.14
N ALA A 169 9.04 2.36 10.51
CA ALA A 169 7.76 3.08 10.58
C ALA A 169 7.88 4.43 9.86
N ASN A 170 6.94 4.71 8.96
CA ASN A 170 6.76 6.00 8.31
C ASN A 170 5.49 6.68 8.83
N PHE A 171 5.58 7.97 9.08
CA PHE A 171 4.45 8.79 9.48
C PHE A 171 4.25 9.91 8.46
N TYR A 172 3.04 10.04 7.95
CA TYR A 172 2.67 11.01 6.94
C TYR A 172 1.58 11.95 7.46
N ALA A 173 1.66 13.23 7.10
CA ALA A 173 0.54 14.15 7.27
C ALA A 173 -0.49 13.92 6.16
N THR A 174 -1.77 13.89 6.53
CA THR A 174 -2.87 13.81 5.55
C THR A 174 -2.95 15.10 4.75
N SER A 175 -2.97 14.97 3.41
CA SER A 175 -3.08 16.11 2.51
C SER A 175 -4.33 16.01 1.63
N ALA A 176 -5.07 17.10 1.54
CA ALA A 176 -6.27 17.22 0.71
C ALA A 176 -5.89 17.48 -0.77
N LEU A 177 -5.30 16.46 -1.41
CA LEU A 177 -4.81 16.57 -2.80
C LEU A 177 -5.96 16.88 -3.78
N PRO A 178 -5.75 17.76 -4.78
CA PRO A 178 -6.75 18.13 -5.77
C PRO A 178 -7.41 16.91 -6.43
N GLY A 179 -8.75 16.89 -6.48
CA GLY A 179 -9.53 15.78 -7.04
C GLY A 179 -9.79 14.62 -6.07
N SER A 180 -9.25 14.63 -4.86
CA SER A 180 -9.57 13.64 -3.83
C SER A 180 -10.92 13.96 -3.14
N PRO A 181 -11.61 12.97 -2.54
CA PRO A 181 -12.78 13.21 -1.71
C PRO A 181 -12.51 14.22 -0.59
N LEU A 182 -11.36 14.12 0.06
CA LEU A 182 -10.92 15.02 1.12
C LEU A 182 -10.79 16.47 0.63
N TYR A 183 -10.30 16.68 -0.60
CA TYR A 183 -10.21 18.00 -1.20
C TYR A 183 -11.60 18.64 -1.40
N PHE A 184 -12.58 17.86 -1.85
CA PHE A 184 -13.94 18.36 -2.00
C PHE A 184 -14.60 18.62 -0.65
N GLN A 185 -14.33 17.80 0.36
CA GLN A 185 -14.77 18.02 1.73
C GLN A 185 -14.17 19.31 2.31
N ALA A 186 -12.86 19.50 2.14
CA ALA A 186 -12.17 20.71 2.56
C ALA A 186 -12.77 21.98 1.94
N LYS A 187 -13.03 21.95 0.63
CA LYS A 187 -13.72 23.04 -0.06
C LYS A 187 -15.12 23.32 0.49
N LYS A 188 -15.89 22.25 0.74
CA LYS A 188 -17.26 22.38 1.29
C LYS A 188 -17.26 22.99 2.69
N ASN A 189 -16.25 22.64 3.48
CA ASN A 189 -16.13 23.11 4.87
C ASN A 189 -15.32 24.40 5.01
N ASN A 190 -14.90 25.01 3.89
CA ASN A 190 -14.06 26.21 3.86
C ASN A 190 -12.74 26.05 4.66
N TRP A 191 -12.16 24.87 4.64
CA TRP A 191 -10.84 24.65 5.21
C TRP A 191 -9.79 25.34 4.34
N GLU A 192 -8.73 25.81 4.98
CA GLU A 192 -7.60 26.37 4.26
C GLU A 192 -6.95 25.31 3.38
N LEU A 193 -6.78 25.62 2.11
CA LEU A 193 -6.14 24.75 1.13
C LEU A 193 -4.98 25.50 0.49
N PRO A 194 -3.91 24.77 0.09
CA PRO A 194 -2.85 25.36 -0.70
C PRO A 194 -3.38 26.08 -1.93
N SER A 195 -2.82 27.25 -2.23
CA SER A 195 -3.22 28.08 -3.37
C SER A 195 -2.50 27.70 -4.65
N LYS A 196 -1.31 27.08 -4.53
CA LYS A 196 -0.46 26.65 -5.63
C LYS A 196 -0.17 25.16 -5.55
N TYR A 197 0.13 24.57 -6.71
CA TYR A 197 0.39 23.14 -6.80
C TYR A 197 1.62 22.71 -5.97
N GLU A 198 2.66 23.52 -5.92
CA GLU A 198 3.90 23.25 -5.19
C GLU A 198 3.68 23.15 -3.67
N GLU A 199 2.62 23.74 -3.15
CA GLU A 199 2.28 23.74 -1.73
C GLU A 199 1.60 22.44 -1.26
N PHE A 200 1.26 21.52 -2.21
CA PHE A 200 0.73 20.19 -1.91
C PHE A 200 1.83 19.11 -1.78
N ALA A 201 3.10 19.46 -1.94
CA ALA A 201 4.22 18.53 -1.94
C ALA A 201 4.82 18.36 -0.52
#